data_8e434c691398d4832135b1d042f0640a
#
_entry.id   8e434c691398d4832135b1d042f0640a
#
_cell.length_a   1.000
_cell.length_b   1.000
_cell.length_c   1.000
_cell.angle_alpha   90.00
_cell.angle_beta   90.00
_cell.angle_gamma   90.00
#
_symmetry.space_group_name_H-M   'P 1'
#
loop_
_entity.id
_entity.type
_entity.pdbx_description
1 polymer ?
#
loop_
_entity_poly.entity_id
_entity_poly.type
_entity_poly.pdbx_seq_one_letter_code
_entity_poly.pdbx_strand_id
1 'polypeptide(L)'
;MRGTWPVAILLLASVAAALWAAQPFWDLGALAPSGGGEAATFGLGAGVALVAAVALVGSLIVWLARKDARRAVRWFMLAAIAFGLLLLLVPFIVDDGSALAWAGGVLVAGATAWLLRGAGAPAWTAASLAAGGYAGLLAGVAGLAVLAVVVAAVCLYDAWAVRRKRMARVADAADALAAPLQVGRPGRLSLGLGDLLLPAALVAAAADPSRGSLATTAALAGCAGLLLGLAALAWAVRRGGDTPGTPYLCGGALAGIAAGLLAA
;
A
#
# COMPACT_ATOMS: atom_id res chain seq x y z
N MET A 1 -20.92 -11.45 -8.25
CA MET A 1 -20.59 -10.63 -7.07
C MET A 1 -20.05 -11.41 -5.87
N ARG A 2 -20.29 -12.72 -5.71
CA ARG A 2 -19.85 -13.50 -4.52
C ARG A 2 -18.32 -13.61 -4.28
N GLY A 3 -17.45 -13.12 -5.17
CA GLY A 3 -15.98 -13.23 -5.03
C GLY A 3 -15.24 -11.91 -4.77
N THR A 4 -15.89 -10.75 -4.85
CA THR A 4 -15.25 -9.43 -4.69
C THR A 4 -15.30 -8.90 -3.26
N TRP A 5 -16.26 -9.36 -2.45
CA TRP A 5 -16.42 -8.88 -1.06
C TRP A 5 -15.20 -9.11 -0.17
N PRO A 6 -14.52 -10.28 -0.19
CA PRO A 6 -13.33 -10.45 0.64
C PRO A 6 -12.22 -9.47 0.26
N VAL A 7 -12.06 -9.18 -1.03
CA VAL A 7 -11.06 -8.23 -1.52
C VAL A 7 -11.41 -6.80 -1.10
N ALA A 8 -12.68 -6.41 -1.16
CA ALA A 8 -13.14 -5.11 -0.69
C ALA A 8 -12.88 -4.92 0.81
N ILE A 9 -13.19 -5.94 1.63
CA ILE A 9 -12.92 -5.91 3.08
C ILE A 9 -11.42 -5.73 3.35
N LEU A 10 -10.56 -6.48 2.67
CA LEU A 10 -9.12 -6.40 2.84
C LEU A 10 -8.55 -5.04 2.38
N LEU A 11 -9.12 -4.47 1.32
CA LEU A 11 -8.77 -3.15 0.83
C LEU A 11 -9.15 -2.06 1.85
N LEU A 12 -10.37 -2.12 2.40
CA LEU A 12 -10.80 -1.19 3.46
C LEU A 12 -10.00 -1.39 4.75
N ALA A 13 -9.63 -2.63 5.09
CA ALA A 13 -8.76 -2.90 6.22
C ALA A 13 -7.38 -2.27 6.04
N SER A 14 -6.81 -2.29 4.83
CA SER A 14 -5.54 -1.60 4.55
C SER A 14 -5.67 -0.08 4.66
N VAL A 15 -6.80 0.50 4.25
CA VAL A 15 -7.07 1.95 4.43
C VAL A 15 -7.20 2.30 5.91
N ALA A 16 -7.98 1.54 6.68
CA ALA A 16 -8.13 1.78 8.13
C ALA A 16 -6.79 1.66 8.87
N ALA A 17 -5.99 0.66 8.51
CA ALA A 17 -4.64 0.47 9.03
C ALA A 17 -3.71 1.64 8.64
N ALA A 18 -3.84 2.17 7.41
CA ALA A 18 -3.06 3.32 6.95
C ALA A 18 -3.42 4.60 7.72
N LEU A 19 -4.70 4.87 7.92
CA LEU A 19 -5.16 6.01 8.71
C LEU A 19 -4.65 5.95 10.15
N TRP A 20 -4.68 4.78 10.75
CA TRP A 20 -4.13 4.56 12.08
C TRP A 20 -2.62 4.77 12.14
N ALA A 21 -1.86 4.11 11.25
CA ALA A 21 -0.41 4.16 11.22
C ALA A 21 0.14 5.55 10.83
N ALA A 22 -0.65 6.38 10.14
CA ALA A 22 -0.22 7.71 9.72
C ALA A 22 -0.17 8.73 10.87
N GLN A 23 -0.93 8.52 11.94
CA GLN A 23 -1.10 9.50 13.03
C GLN A 23 0.22 10.07 13.57
N PRO A 24 1.21 9.26 14.00
CA PRO A 24 2.46 9.82 14.53
C PRO A 24 3.31 10.51 13.46
N PHE A 25 3.12 10.20 12.19
CA PHE A 25 3.88 10.78 11.10
C PHE A 25 3.32 12.11 10.61
N TRP A 26 2.01 12.36 10.79
CA TRP A 26 1.42 13.68 10.51
C TRP A 26 2.00 14.75 11.44
N ASP A 27 2.21 14.42 12.71
CA ASP A 27 2.83 15.32 13.68
C ASP A 27 4.28 15.62 13.32
N LEU A 28 5.02 14.60 12.82
CA LEU A 28 6.38 14.79 12.32
C LEU A 28 6.41 15.62 11.02
N GLY A 29 5.44 15.48 10.14
CA GLY A 29 5.28 16.28 8.93
C GLY A 29 5.03 17.77 9.24
N ALA A 30 4.35 18.07 10.35
CA ALA A 30 4.19 19.43 10.84
C ALA A 30 5.49 20.10 11.32
N LEU A 31 6.52 19.31 11.58
CA LEU A 31 7.89 19.76 11.90
C LEU A 31 8.74 19.99 10.65
N ALA A 32 8.26 19.61 9.45
CA ALA A 32 8.95 19.94 8.21
C ALA A 32 9.03 21.46 8.04
N PRO A 33 10.16 22.00 7.52
CA PRO A 33 10.34 23.44 7.40
C PRO A 33 9.18 24.06 6.63
N SER A 34 8.50 25.03 7.25
CA SER A 34 7.35 25.75 6.70
C SER A 34 7.68 26.68 5.52
N GLY A 35 8.91 26.63 5.02
CA GLY A 35 9.39 27.35 3.84
C GLY A 35 9.01 26.59 2.56
N GLY A 36 8.09 27.14 1.78
CA GLY A 36 7.47 26.50 0.62
C GLY A 36 8.42 25.85 -0.41
N GLY A 37 9.68 26.26 -0.50
CA GLY A 37 10.69 25.64 -1.40
C GLY A 37 11.35 24.40 -0.81
N GLU A 38 11.68 24.40 0.47
CA GLU A 38 12.37 23.27 1.13
C GLU A 38 11.44 22.10 1.40
N ALA A 39 10.18 22.37 1.77
CA ALA A 39 9.17 21.33 1.93
C ALA A 39 8.85 20.62 0.60
N ALA A 40 8.81 21.35 -0.51
CA ALA A 40 8.62 20.76 -1.83
C ALA A 40 9.81 19.91 -2.28
N THR A 41 11.05 20.36 -2.02
CA THR A 41 12.27 19.61 -2.36
C THR A 41 12.42 18.37 -1.49
N PHE A 42 12.10 18.45 -0.20
CA PHE A 42 12.09 17.29 0.69
C PHE A 42 11.04 16.25 0.24
N GLY A 43 9.82 16.70 -0.07
CA GLY A 43 8.75 15.82 -0.57
C GLY A 43 9.10 15.16 -1.90
N LEU A 44 9.70 15.89 -2.84
CA LEU A 44 10.18 15.32 -4.10
C LEU A 44 11.33 14.32 -3.88
N GLY A 45 12.29 14.65 -3.00
CA GLY A 45 13.38 13.76 -2.64
C GLY A 45 12.87 12.47 -2.02
N ALA A 46 11.92 12.53 -1.09
CA ALA A 46 11.27 11.37 -0.50
C ALA A 46 10.49 10.55 -1.54
N GLY A 47 9.78 11.20 -2.46
CA GLY A 47 9.08 10.54 -3.56
C GLY A 47 10.03 9.80 -4.49
N VAL A 48 11.14 10.42 -4.90
CA VAL A 48 12.17 9.79 -5.75
C VAL A 48 12.82 8.62 -5.00
N ALA A 49 13.17 8.79 -3.73
CA ALA A 49 13.73 7.73 -2.90
C ALA A 49 12.79 6.54 -2.77
N LEU A 50 11.48 6.81 -2.62
CA LEU A 50 10.45 5.77 -2.57
C LEU A 50 10.36 4.99 -3.88
N VAL A 51 10.28 5.68 -5.02
CA VAL A 51 10.24 5.02 -6.34
C VAL A 51 11.50 4.18 -6.55
N ALA A 52 12.68 4.72 -6.19
CA ALA A 52 13.94 4.00 -6.28
C ALA A 52 13.95 2.77 -5.36
N ALA A 53 13.45 2.89 -4.12
CA ALA A 53 13.35 1.77 -3.18
C ALA A 53 12.40 0.67 -3.69
N VAL A 54 11.22 1.03 -4.22
CA VAL A 54 10.27 0.08 -4.80
C VAL A 54 10.88 -0.62 -6.02
N ALA A 55 11.54 0.12 -6.91
CA ALA A 55 12.22 -0.45 -8.08
C ALA A 55 13.37 -1.39 -7.68
N LEU A 56 14.14 -1.02 -6.67
CA LEU A 56 15.26 -1.83 -6.16
C LEU A 56 14.76 -3.12 -5.51
N VAL A 57 13.73 -3.03 -4.66
CA VAL A 57 13.09 -4.19 -4.02
C VAL A 57 12.49 -5.12 -5.07
N GLY A 58 11.75 -4.59 -6.04
CA GLY A 58 11.20 -5.37 -7.15
C GLY A 58 12.29 -6.07 -7.98
N SER A 59 13.37 -5.35 -8.29
CA SER A 59 14.52 -5.90 -9.02
C SER A 59 15.24 -7.00 -8.22
N LEU A 60 15.38 -6.81 -6.90
CA LEU A 60 15.97 -7.79 -6.00
C LEU A 60 15.14 -9.08 -5.96
N ILE A 61 13.81 -8.95 -5.85
CA ILE A 61 12.90 -10.11 -5.86
C ILE A 61 13.04 -10.89 -7.17
N VAL A 62 13.01 -10.20 -8.32
CA VAL A 62 13.19 -10.83 -9.64
C VAL A 62 14.56 -11.49 -9.77
N TRP A 63 15.61 -10.87 -9.26
CA TRP A 63 16.97 -11.44 -9.27
C TRP A 63 17.07 -12.69 -8.38
N LEU A 64 16.52 -12.63 -7.17
CA LEU A 64 16.47 -13.79 -6.25
C LEU A 64 15.63 -14.94 -6.82
N ALA A 65 14.50 -14.61 -7.48
CA ALA A 65 13.68 -15.62 -8.15
C ALA A 65 14.44 -16.34 -9.28
N ARG A 66 15.23 -15.59 -10.08
CA ARG A 66 16.09 -16.18 -11.13
C ARG A 66 17.18 -17.08 -10.59
N LYS A 67 17.64 -16.86 -9.37
CA LYS A 67 18.65 -17.68 -8.68
C LYS A 67 18.04 -18.87 -7.93
N ASP A 68 16.75 -19.13 -8.11
CA ASP A 68 15.99 -20.17 -7.38
C ASP A 68 16.13 -20.06 -5.83
N ALA A 69 16.38 -18.85 -5.35
CA ALA A 69 16.61 -18.56 -3.94
C ALA A 69 15.27 -18.44 -3.17
N ARG A 70 14.37 -19.43 -3.33
CA ARG A 70 13.01 -19.44 -2.76
C ARG A 70 12.99 -19.17 -1.26
N ARG A 71 13.96 -19.73 -0.51
CA ARG A 71 14.05 -19.51 0.95
C ARG A 71 14.35 -18.04 1.27
N ALA A 72 15.30 -17.43 0.55
CA ALA A 72 15.67 -16.03 0.78
C ALA A 72 14.51 -15.09 0.48
N VAL A 73 13.80 -15.30 -0.63
CA VAL A 73 12.60 -14.49 -0.96
C VAL A 73 11.52 -14.66 0.10
N ARG A 74 11.26 -15.89 0.56
CA ARG A 74 10.28 -16.14 1.61
C ARG A 74 10.62 -15.40 2.91
N TRP A 75 11.87 -15.44 3.36
CA TRP A 75 12.33 -14.73 4.56
C TRP A 75 12.25 -13.21 4.38
N PHE A 76 12.64 -12.71 3.20
CA PHE A 76 12.52 -11.30 2.88
C PHE A 76 11.06 -10.82 2.94
N MET A 77 10.13 -11.60 2.38
CA MET A 77 8.70 -11.28 2.42
C MET A 77 8.12 -11.30 3.84
N LEU A 78 8.53 -12.30 4.65
CA LEU A 78 8.13 -12.35 6.05
C LEU A 78 8.65 -11.14 6.83
N ALA A 79 9.90 -10.76 6.61
CA ALA A 79 10.49 -9.56 7.22
C ALA A 79 9.75 -8.29 6.78
N ALA A 80 9.40 -8.18 5.50
CA ALA A 80 8.61 -7.05 4.99
C ALA A 80 7.22 -6.99 5.65
N ILE A 81 6.51 -8.11 5.73
CA ILE A 81 5.21 -8.16 6.42
C ILE A 81 5.37 -7.81 7.90
N ALA A 82 6.38 -8.36 8.59
CA ALA A 82 6.64 -8.05 9.99
C ALA A 82 6.92 -6.55 10.19
N PHE A 83 7.71 -5.94 9.32
CA PHE A 83 7.99 -4.51 9.39
C PHE A 83 6.73 -3.66 9.14
N GLY A 84 5.91 -4.00 8.15
CA GLY A 84 4.62 -3.33 7.91
C GLY A 84 3.66 -3.45 9.10
N LEU A 85 3.61 -4.62 9.76
CA LEU A 85 2.84 -4.82 10.98
C LEU A 85 3.42 -4.03 12.16
N LEU A 86 4.74 -3.91 12.26
CA LEU A 86 5.39 -3.07 13.27
C LEU A 86 4.97 -1.61 13.13
N LEU A 87 4.86 -1.10 11.89
CA LEU A 87 4.39 0.26 11.65
C LEU A 87 2.99 0.54 12.20
N LEU A 88 2.12 -0.48 12.29
CA LEU A 88 0.80 -0.35 12.94
C LEU A 88 0.91 -0.21 14.46
N LEU A 89 2.00 -0.67 15.06
CA LEU A 89 2.24 -0.58 16.50
C LEU A 89 2.96 0.72 16.87
N VAL A 90 3.50 1.46 15.90
CA VAL A 90 4.25 2.70 16.15
C VAL A 90 3.45 3.72 16.97
N PRO A 91 2.14 3.98 16.73
CA PRO A 91 1.37 4.91 17.54
C PRO A 91 1.42 4.57 19.05
N PHE A 92 1.28 3.29 19.39
CA PHE A 92 1.37 2.84 20.79
C PHE A 92 2.78 2.88 21.35
N ILE A 93 3.78 2.56 20.53
CA ILE A 93 5.19 2.50 20.94
C ILE A 93 5.74 3.90 21.19
N VAL A 94 5.36 4.87 20.38
CA VAL A 94 5.81 6.25 20.49
C VAL A 94 5.26 6.91 21.74
N ASP A 95 4.01 6.61 22.11
CA ASP A 95 3.39 7.12 23.33
C ASP A 95 4.11 6.64 24.60
N ASP A 96 4.58 5.40 24.63
CA ASP A 96 5.33 4.84 25.76
C ASP A 96 6.82 5.24 25.72
N GLY A 97 7.41 5.37 24.54
CA GLY A 97 8.79 5.78 24.29
C GLY A 97 9.87 4.85 24.83
N SER A 98 9.50 3.73 25.47
CA SER A 98 10.45 2.82 26.12
C SER A 98 11.09 1.83 25.13
N ALA A 99 12.36 1.45 25.39
CA ALA A 99 13.02 0.40 24.61
C ALA A 99 12.27 -0.96 24.72
N LEU A 100 11.57 -1.17 25.83
CA LEU A 100 10.77 -2.38 26.08
C LEU A 100 9.54 -2.41 25.15
N ALA A 101 8.86 -1.27 24.95
CA ALA A 101 7.74 -1.16 24.03
C ALA A 101 8.19 -1.46 22.57
N TRP A 102 9.34 -0.94 22.15
CA TRP A 102 9.93 -1.26 20.84
C TRP A 102 10.26 -2.74 20.70
N ALA A 103 10.92 -3.34 21.71
CA ALA A 103 11.23 -4.77 21.68
C ALA A 103 9.97 -5.63 21.64
N GLY A 104 8.95 -5.28 22.45
CA GLY A 104 7.65 -5.92 22.43
C GLY A 104 6.95 -5.81 21.09
N GLY A 105 6.95 -4.63 20.47
CA GLY A 105 6.38 -4.39 19.14
C GLY A 105 7.03 -5.26 18.07
N VAL A 106 8.36 -5.32 18.04
CA VAL A 106 9.10 -6.19 17.10
C VAL A 106 8.75 -7.66 17.31
N LEU A 107 8.70 -8.13 18.56
CA LEU A 107 8.34 -9.53 18.87
C LEU A 107 6.90 -9.85 18.41
N VAL A 108 5.94 -8.97 18.71
CA VAL A 108 4.53 -9.17 18.32
C VAL A 108 4.39 -9.17 16.80
N ALA A 109 4.99 -8.21 16.13
CA ALA A 109 4.94 -8.13 14.66
C ALA A 109 5.61 -9.35 14.01
N GLY A 110 6.77 -9.77 14.49
CA GLY A 110 7.49 -10.95 14.01
C GLY A 110 6.71 -12.24 14.27
N ALA A 111 6.17 -12.43 15.47
CA ALA A 111 5.35 -13.59 15.80
C ALA A 111 4.08 -13.66 14.94
N THR A 112 3.41 -12.53 14.75
CA THR A 112 2.20 -12.44 13.90
C THR A 112 2.53 -12.80 12.45
N ALA A 113 3.59 -12.23 11.89
CA ALA A 113 4.04 -12.57 10.53
C ALA A 113 4.38 -14.06 10.41
N TRP A 114 5.04 -14.61 11.41
CA TRP A 114 5.37 -16.05 11.45
C TRP A 114 4.14 -16.95 11.52
N LEU A 115 3.18 -16.62 12.39
CA LEU A 115 1.94 -17.39 12.54
C LEU A 115 1.08 -17.34 11.27
N LEU A 116 1.06 -16.19 10.60
CA LEU A 116 0.26 -15.95 9.40
C LEU A 116 1.02 -16.21 8.09
N ARG A 117 2.18 -16.86 8.13
CA ARG A 117 3.03 -17.14 6.95
C ARG A 117 2.45 -18.15 5.97
N GLY A 118 1.35 -18.80 6.32
CA GLY A 118 0.65 -19.74 5.46
C GLY A 118 0.00 -19.09 4.23
N ALA A 119 -0.75 -19.87 3.48
CA ALA A 119 -1.58 -19.37 2.39
C ALA A 119 -3.04 -19.19 2.86
N GLY A 120 -3.78 -18.31 2.17
CA GLY A 120 -5.20 -18.12 2.38
C GLY A 120 -5.57 -16.86 3.17
N ALA A 121 -6.78 -16.83 3.72
CA ALA A 121 -7.35 -15.64 4.33
C ALA A 121 -6.50 -15.01 5.45
N PRO A 122 -5.88 -15.78 6.37
CA PRO A 122 -5.02 -15.18 7.41
C PRO A 122 -3.81 -14.46 6.82
N ALA A 123 -3.14 -15.06 5.84
CA ALA A 123 -1.98 -14.46 5.17
C ALA A 123 -2.39 -13.19 4.38
N TRP A 124 -3.55 -13.20 3.74
CA TRP A 124 -4.08 -12.03 3.04
C TRP A 124 -4.41 -10.89 4.01
N THR A 125 -4.96 -11.20 5.18
CA THR A 125 -5.21 -10.20 6.22
C THR A 125 -3.90 -9.59 6.72
N ALA A 126 -2.90 -10.41 7.03
CA ALA A 126 -1.59 -9.91 7.45
C ALA A 126 -0.93 -9.03 6.38
N ALA A 127 -0.99 -9.45 5.11
CA ALA A 127 -0.46 -8.67 3.99
C ALA A 127 -1.21 -7.33 3.81
N SER A 128 -2.54 -7.32 3.96
CA SER A 128 -3.35 -6.09 3.87
C SER A 128 -3.06 -5.13 5.00
N LEU A 129 -2.94 -5.63 6.23
CA LEU A 129 -2.57 -4.81 7.39
C LEU A 129 -1.14 -4.26 7.25
N ALA A 130 -0.19 -5.09 6.82
CA ALA A 130 1.18 -4.64 6.57
C ALA A 130 1.23 -3.58 5.47
N ALA A 131 0.47 -3.75 4.38
CA ALA A 131 0.33 -2.73 3.34
C ALA A 131 -0.22 -1.41 3.90
N GLY A 132 -1.20 -1.48 4.83
CA GLY A 132 -1.72 -0.32 5.55
C GLY A 132 -0.66 0.37 6.41
N GLY A 133 0.17 -0.38 7.13
CA GLY A 133 1.28 0.18 7.90
C GLY A 133 2.27 0.98 7.04
N TYR A 134 2.71 0.40 5.93
CA TYR A 134 3.54 1.12 4.95
C TYR A 134 2.84 2.33 4.36
N ALA A 135 1.55 2.19 4.03
CA ALA A 135 0.75 3.26 3.45
C ALA A 135 0.63 4.46 4.42
N GLY A 136 0.48 4.20 5.72
CA GLY A 136 0.46 5.23 6.75
C GLY A 136 1.77 6.00 6.86
N LEU A 137 2.90 5.27 6.88
CA LEU A 137 4.23 5.89 6.84
C LEU A 137 4.38 6.79 5.61
N LEU A 138 4.01 6.29 4.43
CA LEU A 138 4.12 7.05 3.19
C LEU A 138 3.24 8.29 3.19
N ALA A 139 2.01 8.16 3.69
CA ALA A 139 1.07 9.28 3.79
C ALA A 139 1.60 10.41 4.66
N GLY A 140 2.20 10.08 5.81
CA GLY A 140 2.76 11.04 6.72
C GLY A 140 4.04 11.71 6.21
N VAL A 141 4.89 10.98 5.48
CA VAL A 141 6.19 11.50 5.02
C VAL A 141 6.08 12.24 3.69
N ALA A 142 5.31 11.72 2.72
CA ALA A 142 5.32 12.24 1.36
C ALA A 142 4.23 13.30 1.07
N GLY A 143 3.15 13.28 1.84
CA GLY A 143 1.98 14.15 1.60
C GLY A 143 1.23 13.82 0.31
N LEU A 144 0.01 14.38 0.18
CA LEU A 144 -0.94 14.01 -0.89
C LEU A 144 -0.44 14.35 -2.30
N ALA A 145 0.16 15.54 -2.49
CA ALA A 145 0.57 15.99 -3.82
C ALA A 145 1.69 15.11 -4.39
N VAL A 146 2.70 14.80 -3.58
CA VAL A 146 3.82 13.95 -3.98
C VAL A 146 3.33 12.54 -4.25
N LEU A 147 2.48 11.98 -3.37
CA LEU A 147 1.90 10.66 -3.58
C LEU A 147 1.06 10.60 -4.85
N ALA A 148 0.28 11.63 -5.18
CA ALA A 148 -0.50 11.67 -6.41
C ALA A 148 0.39 11.57 -7.65
N VAL A 149 1.52 12.29 -7.67
CA VAL A 149 2.49 12.22 -8.78
C VAL A 149 3.14 10.84 -8.87
N VAL A 150 3.61 10.30 -7.74
CA VAL A 150 4.23 8.97 -7.68
C VAL A 150 3.25 7.90 -8.15
N VAL A 151 2.02 7.95 -7.65
CA VAL A 151 0.98 6.99 -8.02
C VAL A 151 0.63 7.10 -9.50
N ALA A 152 0.53 8.31 -10.05
CA ALA A 152 0.31 8.48 -11.50
C ALA A 152 1.43 7.83 -12.32
N ALA A 153 2.69 8.01 -11.93
CA ALA A 153 3.83 7.39 -12.58
C ALA A 153 3.79 5.85 -12.47
N VAL A 154 3.44 5.31 -11.30
CA VAL A 154 3.29 3.86 -11.10
C VAL A 154 2.13 3.30 -11.93
N CYS A 155 0.98 3.98 -12.00
CA CYS A 155 -0.15 3.58 -12.84
C CYS A 155 0.22 3.52 -14.32
N LEU A 156 0.98 4.49 -14.81
CA LEU A 156 1.47 4.50 -16.20
C LEU A 156 2.44 3.35 -16.44
N TYR A 157 3.38 3.12 -15.51
CA TYR A 157 4.31 2.00 -15.60
C TYR A 157 3.59 0.66 -15.58
N ASP A 158 2.61 0.46 -14.70
CA ASP A 158 1.85 -0.78 -14.57
C ASP A 158 1.05 -1.07 -15.83
N ALA A 159 0.34 -0.06 -16.36
CA ALA A 159 -0.37 -0.17 -17.63
C ALA A 159 0.57 -0.52 -18.80
N TRP A 160 1.77 0.06 -18.84
CA TRP A 160 2.78 -0.26 -19.84
C TRP A 160 3.36 -1.68 -19.66
N ALA A 161 3.66 -2.08 -18.42
CA ALA A 161 4.22 -3.38 -18.10
C ALA A 161 3.26 -4.53 -18.43
N VAL A 162 1.95 -4.35 -18.17
CA VAL A 162 0.90 -5.31 -18.54
C VAL A 162 0.82 -5.45 -20.07
N ARG A 163 0.77 -4.32 -20.81
CA ARG A 163 0.75 -4.35 -22.29
C ARG A 163 1.97 -5.07 -22.88
N ARG A 164 3.12 -4.99 -22.23
CA ARG A 164 4.37 -5.67 -22.63
C ARG A 164 4.49 -7.11 -22.11
N LYS A 165 3.45 -7.65 -21.47
CA LYS A 165 3.42 -9.00 -20.84
C LYS A 165 4.60 -9.25 -19.89
N ARG A 166 5.22 -8.18 -19.34
CA ARG A 166 6.33 -8.31 -18.38
C ARG A 166 5.84 -8.79 -17.02
N MET A 167 4.61 -8.44 -16.66
CA MET A 167 4.00 -8.83 -15.37
C MET A 167 3.70 -10.34 -15.30
N ALA A 168 3.42 -11.01 -16.41
CA ALA A 168 3.21 -12.46 -16.42
C ALA A 168 4.40 -13.21 -15.81
N ARG A 169 5.63 -12.82 -16.17
CA ARG A 169 6.86 -13.44 -15.63
C ARG A 169 7.06 -13.19 -14.13
N VAL A 170 6.61 -12.02 -13.64
CA VAL A 170 6.68 -11.69 -12.20
C VAL A 170 5.62 -12.47 -11.44
N ALA A 171 4.41 -12.61 -12.02
CA ALA A 171 3.33 -13.41 -11.44
C ALA A 171 3.73 -14.89 -11.37
N ASP A 172 4.26 -15.44 -12.46
CA ASP A 172 4.75 -16.83 -12.49
C ASP A 172 5.85 -17.06 -11.43
N ALA A 173 6.76 -16.12 -11.27
CA ALA A 173 7.80 -16.17 -10.25
C ALA A 173 7.21 -16.07 -8.83
N ALA A 174 6.21 -15.22 -8.61
CA ALA A 174 5.53 -15.07 -7.33
C ALA A 174 4.74 -16.32 -6.94
N ASP A 175 4.03 -16.91 -7.91
CA ASP A 175 3.29 -18.17 -7.70
C ASP A 175 4.24 -19.34 -7.41
N ALA A 176 5.36 -19.43 -8.13
CA ALA A 176 6.39 -20.44 -7.87
C ALA A 176 7.03 -20.30 -6.48
N LEU A 177 7.04 -19.10 -5.90
CA LEU A 177 7.61 -18.83 -4.58
C LEU A 177 6.61 -19.06 -3.44
N ALA A 178 5.32 -19.34 -3.74
CA ALA A 178 4.23 -19.41 -2.76
C ALA A 178 4.27 -18.21 -1.79
N ALA A 179 4.65 -17.04 -2.31
CA ALA A 179 4.78 -15.84 -1.50
C ALA A 179 3.40 -15.20 -1.34
N PRO A 180 3.06 -14.65 -0.15
CA PRO A 180 1.81 -13.94 0.07
C PRO A 180 1.84 -12.54 -0.59
N LEU A 181 2.25 -12.49 -1.86
CA LEU A 181 2.34 -11.26 -2.66
C LEU A 181 1.01 -10.88 -3.29
N GLN A 182 0.05 -11.81 -3.30
CA GLN A 182 -1.24 -11.63 -3.91
C GLN A 182 -2.35 -11.86 -2.89
N VAL A 183 -3.31 -10.94 -2.87
CA VAL A 183 -4.53 -11.05 -2.10
C VAL A 183 -5.66 -11.43 -3.05
N GLY A 184 -6.24 -12.61 -2.85
CA GLY A 184 -7.28 -13.14 -3.73
C GLY A 184 -6.98 -14.56 -4.21
N ARG A 185 -7.79 -15.05 -5.15
CA ARG A 185 -7.64 -16.41 -5.70
C ARG A 185 -7.14 -16.35 -7.14
N PRO A 186 -6.17 -17.20 -7.52
CA PRO A 186 -5.76 -17.34 -8.91
C PRO A 186 -6.97 -17.60 -9.82
N GLY A 187 -6.99 -16.98 -11.01
CA GLY A 187 -8.11 -17.07 -11.96
C GLY A 187 -9.38 -16.28 -11.59
N ARG A 188 -9.30 -15.50 -10.50
CA ARG A 188 -10.31 -14.51 -10.08
C ARG A 188 -9.60 -13.18 -9.83
N LEU A 189 -10.31 -12.22 -9.22
CA LEU A 189 -9.69 -10.96 -8.83
C LEU A 189 -8.59 -11.25 -7.77
N SER A 190 -7.34 -11.01 -8.13
CA SER A 190 -6.19 -11.01 -7.23
C SER A 190 -5.51 -9.65 -7.28
N LEU A 191 -5.12 -9.13 -6.12
CA LEU A 191 -4.45 -7.85 -5.97
C LEU A 191 -3.04 -8.08 -5.43
N GLY A 192 -2.08 -7.36 -5.99
CA GLY A 192 -0.74 -7.27 -5.42
C GLY A 192 -0.70 -6.39 -4.17
N LEU A 193 0.35 -6.49 -3.37
CA LEU A 193 0.54 -5.61 -2.21
C LEU A 193 0.57 -4.13 -2.61
N GLY A 194 1.13 -3.79 -3.77
CA GLY A 194 1.13 -2.42 -4.31
C GLY A 194 -0.26 -1.88 -4.58
N ASP A 195 -1.18 -2.75 -5.05
CA ASP A 195 -2.57 -2.40 -5.29
C ASP A 195 -3.36 -2.09 -4.01
N LEU A 196 -2.89 -2.54 -2.86
CA LEU A 196 -3.46 -2.23 -1.54
C LEU A 196 -2.77 -1.00 -0.94
N LEU A 197 -1.44 -0.94 -1.02
CA LEU A 197 -0.62 0.08 -0.38
C LEU A 197 -0.85 1.47 -0.96
N LEU A 198 -0.78 1.61 -2.28
CA LEU A 198 -0.81 2.93 -2.92
C LEU A 198 -2.15 3.66 -2.76
N PRO A 199 -3.33 3.03 -3.01
CA PRO A 199 -4.60 3.71 -2.79
C PRO A 199 -4.86 3.98 -1.30
N ALA A 200 -4.41 3.10 -0.39
CA ALA A 200 -4.51 3.34 1.05
C ALA A 200 -3.66 4.55 1.48
N ALA A 201 -2.45 4.70 0.93
CA ALA A 201 -1.59 5.85 1.18
C ALA A 201 -2.22 7.17 0.68
N LEU A 202 -2.85 7.16 -0.50
CA LEU A 202 -3.57 8.33 -1.02
C LEU A 202 -4.71 8.75 -0.10
N VAL A 203 -5.53 7.81 0.35
CA VAL A 203 -6.66 8.10 1.25
C VAL A 203 -6.16 8.60 2.60
N ALA A 204 -5.13 7.98 3.16
CA ALA A 204 -4.53 8.42 4.41
C ALA A 204 -3.91 9.83 4.30
N ALA A 205 -3.20 10.13 3.21
CA ALA A 205 -2.66 11.46 2.97
C ALA A 205 -3.75 12.53 2.73
N ALA A 206 -4.91 12.14 2.19
CA ALA A 206 -6.05 13.04 2.09
C ALA A 206 -6.69 13.34 3.45
N ALA A 207 -6.59 12.41 4.39
CA ALA A 207 -7.14 12.53 5.75
C ALA A 207 -6.24 13.31 6.71
N ASP A 208 -5.13 13.90 6.24
CA ASP A 208 -4.21 14.71 7.05
C ASP A 208 -4.97 15.80 7.80
N PRO A 209 -4.93 15.83 9.16
CA PRO A 209 -5.67 16.78 9.98
C PRO A 209 -5.33 18.25 9.70
N SER A 210 -4.15 18.54 9.16
CA SER A 210 -3.75 19.91 8.79
C SER A 210 -4.68 20.55 7.75
N ARG A 211 -5.49 19.76 7.05
CA ARG A 211 -6.50 20.19 6.07
C ARG A 211 -7.86 20.56 6.69
N GLY A 212 -8.02 20.43 8.01
CA GLY A 212 -9.26 20.75 8.70
C GLY A 212 -10.45 19.89 8.25
N SER A 213 -11.61 20.52 8.04
CA SER A 213 -12.84 19.81 7.63
C SER A 213 -12.74 19.14 6.25
N LEU A 214 -11.86 19.63 5.37
CA LEU A 214 -11.63 19.04 4.04
C LEU A 214 -11.04 17.64 4.13
N ALA A 215 -10.25 17.34 5.19
CA ALA A 215 -9.60 16.03 5.37
C ALA A 215 -10.61 14.88 5.38
N THR A 216 -11.64 15.00 6.20
CA THR A 216 -12.67 13.94 6.34
C THR A 216 -13.44 13.75 5.05
N THR A 217 -13.88 14.85 4.41
CA THR A 217 -14.65 14.78 3.15
C THR A 217 -13.81 14.16 2.03
N ALA A 218 -12.55 14.59 1.88
CA ALA A 218 -11.65 14.04 0.87
C ALA A 218 -11.33 12.56 1.11
N ALA A 219 -11.10 12.16 2.37
CA ALA A 219 -10.83 10.76 2.70
C ALA A 219 -12.04 9.85 2.45
N LEU A 220 -13.24 10.27 2.87
CA LEU A 220 -14.48 9.51 2.63
C LEU A 220 -14.78 9.37 1.14
N ALA A 221 -14.67 10.49 0.39
CA ALA A 221 -14.83 10.48 -1.06
C ALA A 221 -13.75 9.63 -1.75
N GLY A 222 -12.51 9.64 -1.25
CA GLY A 222 -11.44 8.76 -1.68
C GLY A 222 -11.75 7.28 -1.48
N CYS A 223 -12.30 6.90 -0.32
CA CYS A 223 -12.77 5.53 -0.07
C CYS A 223 -13.89 5.14 -1.02
N ALA A 224 -14.87 6.00 -1.25
CA ALA A 224 -15.96 5.72 -2.19
C ALA A 224 -15.42 5.54 -3.62
N GLY A 225 -14.53 6.43 -4.06
CA GLY A 225 -13.85 6.32 -5.35
C GLY A 225 -13.03 5.04 -5.49
N LEU A 226 -12.34 4.63 -4.42
CA LEU A 226 -11.60 3.36 -4.37
C LEU A 226 -12.50 2.15 -4.58
N LEU A 227 -13.67 2.12 -3.93
CA LEU A 227 -14.66 1.04 -4.11
C LEU A 227 -15.26 1.03 -5.53
N LEU A 228 -15.47 2.20 -6.13
CA LEU A 228 -15.88 2.31 -7.53
C LEU A 228 -14.78 1.80 -8.47
N GLY A 229 -13.53 2.13 -8.19
CA GLY A 229 -12.36 1.60 -8.90
C GLY A 229 -12.26 0.07 -8.83
N LEU A 230 -12.52 -0.51 -7.65
CA LEU A 230 -12.60 -1.96 -7.46
C LEU A 230 -13.74 -2.58 -8.28
N ALA A 231 -14.91 -1.95 -8.31
CA ALA A 231 -16.04 -2.42 -9.11
C ALA A 231 -15.72 -2.38 -10.60
N ALA A 232 -15.08 -1.30 -11.07
CA ALA A 232 -14.63 -1.17 -12.46
C ALA A 232 -13.57 -2.21 -12.83
N LEU A 233 -12.59 -2.46 -11.95
CA LEU A 233 -11.59 -3.52 -12.12
C LEU A 233 -12.25 -4.90 -12.20
N ALA A 234 -13.16 -5.20 -11.27
CA ALA A 234 -13.88 -6.48 -11.27
C ALA A 234 -14.72 -6.69 -12.54
N TRP A 235 -15.26 -5.61 -13.09
CA TRP A 235 -15.99 -5.67 -14.36
C TRP A 235 -15.02 -5.88 -15.55
N ALA A 236 -13.86 -5.18 -15.58
CA ALA A 236 -12.87 -5.34 -16.63
C ALA A 236 -12.28 -6.76 -16.67
N VAL A 237 -11.94 -7.32 -15.49
CA VAL A 237 -11.44 -8.70 -15.36
C VAL A 237 -12.46 -9.74 -15.87
N ARG A 238 -13.76 -9.50 -15.67
CA ARG A 238 -14.81 -10.41 -16.19
C ARG A 238 -14.91 -10.42 -17.71
N ARG A 239 -14.49 -9.36 -18.38
CA ARG A 239 -14.50 -9.27 -19.85
C ARG A 239 -13.34 -10.00 -20.52
N GLY A 240 -12.42 -10.52 -19.74
CA GLY A 240 -11.29 -11.31 -20.20
C GLY A 240 -10.13 -10.42 -20.66
N GLY A 241 -9.05 -10.42 -19.91
CA GLY A 241 -7.79 -9.75 -20.23
C GLY A 241 -6.95 -9.56 -18.96
N ASP A 242 -5.66 -9.52 -19.16
CA ASP A 242 -4.72 -9.11 -18.10
C ASP A 242 -4.95 -7.62 -17.83
N THR A 243 -5.58 -7.31 -16.69
CA THR A 243 -5.97 -5.94 -16.34
C THR A 243 -5.16 -5.48 -15.14
N PRO A 244 -4.38 -4.40 -15.26
CA PRO A 244 -3.61 -3.87 -14.14
C PRO A 244 -4.56 -3.35 -13.04
N GLY A 245 -4.32 -3.75 -11.78
CA GLY A 245 -5.15 -3.34 -10.64
C GLY A 245 -4.95 -1.89 -10.24
N THR A 246 -3.68 -1.47 -10.17
CA THR A 246 -3.26 -0.17 -9.67
C THR A 246 -3.97 1.03 -10.35
N PRO A 247 -4.08 1.12 -11.69
CA PRO A 247 -4.74 2.25 -12.35
C PRO A 247 -6.23 2.39 -11.98
N TYR A 248 -6.94 1.29 -11.79
CA TYR A 248 -8.35 1.33 -11.40
C TYR A 248 -8.53 1.78 -9.96
N LEU A 249 -7.76 1.20 -9.04
CA LEU A 249 -7.89 1.48 -7.62
C LEU A 249 -7.39 2.88 -7.27
N CYS A 250 -6.19 3.22 -7.73
CA CYS A 250 -5.61 4.54 -7.48
C CYS A 250 -6.32 5.64 -8.26
N GLY A 251 -6.72 5.37 -9.50
CA GLY A 251 -7.51 6.31 -10.30
C GLY A 251 -8.86 6.59 -9.65
N GLY A 252 -9.54 5.56 -9.14
CA GLY A 252 -10.78 5.70 -8.37
C GLY A 252 -10.57 6.53 -7.11
N ALA A 253 -9.54 6.22 -6.31
CA ALA A 253 -9.22 6.96 -5.09
C ALA A 253 -8.91 8.44 -5.39
N LEU A 254 -8.05 8.72 -6.38
CA LEU A 254 -7.73 10.09 -6.78
C LEU A 254 -8.95 10.88 -7.27
N ALA A 255 -9.79 10.26 -8.10
CA ALA A 255 -11.02 10.90 -8.57
C ALA A 255 -11.97 11.20 -7.41
N GLY A 256 -12.12 10.27 -6.46
CA GLY A 256 -12.91 10.49 -5.24
C GLY A 256 -12.35 11.63 -4.38
N ILE A 257 -11.03 11.62 -4.11
CA ILE A 257 -10.36 12.67 -3.35
C ILE A 257 -10.57 14.04 -4.01
N ALA A 258 -10.33 14.14 -5.33
CA ALA A 258 -10.54 15.38 -6.07
C ALA A 258 -11.99 15.87 -5.98
N ALA A 259 -12.97 14.97 -6.14
CA ALA A 259 -14.37 15.30 -5.97
C ALA A 259 -14.69 15.78 -4.55
N GLY A 260 -14.14 15.14 -3.51
CA GLY A 260 -14.30 15.55 -2.12
C GLY A 260 -13.70 16.93 -1.83
N LEU A 261 -12.54 17.25 -2.39
CA LEU A 261 -11.90 18.56 -2.25
C LEU A 261 -12.63 19.68 -2.99
N LEU A 262 -13.35 19.35 -4.09
CA LEU A 262 -14.13 20.33 -4.85
C LEU A 262 -15.52 20.58 -4.26
N ALA A 263 -16.05 19.62 -3.50
CA ALA A 263 -17.39 19.68 -2.92
C ALA A 263 -17.44 20.32 -1.52
N ALA A 264 -16.29 20.53 -0.89
CA ALA A 264 -16.15 21.06 0.47
C ALA A 264 -15.57 22.48 0.47
#